data_ed694f730ee20a425bc4e29ba19d9cde
#
_entry.id   ed694f730ee20a425bc4e29ba19d9cde
#
_cell.length_a   1.000
_cell.length_b   1.000
_cell.length_c   1.000
_cell.angle_alpha   90.00
_cell.angle_beta   90.00
_cell.angle_gamma   90.00
#
_symmetry.space_group_name_H-M   'P 1'
#
loop_
_entity.id
_entity.type
_entity.pdbx_description
1 polymer ?
#
loop_
_entity_poly.entity_id
_entity_poly.type
_entity_poly.pdbx_seq_one_letter_code
_entity_poly.pdbx_strand_id
1 'polypeptide(L)'
;MNENAYKNNKTEINRLTVEFCARSCNESLARSIVSAMAVQIDPTLDELSDIVTAVSEAVTNSIIHGYGKSARSRDQCLIRMECLLYRDAIEVTVTDQGCGIEDIQKAREPLYTSSPEMERSGMGFTIMESFTDHFSVESEVGKGTVITLYKIFRSVGAAEDGGDHLCESTTTLP
;
A
#
# COMPACT_ATOMS: atom_id res chain seq x y z
N MET A 1 -4.16 16.83 -12.80
CA MET A 1 -3.60 17.40 -11.56
C MET A 1 -2.25 16.76 -11.35
N ASN A 2 -1.23 17.53 -10.94
CA ASN A 2 0.15 17.04 -10.86
C ASN A 2 0.25 15.98 -9.76
N GLU A 3 0.53 14.71 -10.11
CA GLU A 3 0.60 13.55 -9.20
C GLU A 3 1.60 13.70 -8.04
N ASN A 4 2.45 14.71 -8.08
CA ASN A 4 3.45 14.99 -7.04
C ASN A 4 3.12 16.21 -6.16
N ALA A 5 1.95 16.82 -6.31
CA ALA A 5 1.64 18.05 -5.57
C ALA A 5 1.56 17.84 -4.05
N TYR A 6 1.17 16.64 -3.60
CA TYR A 6 1.08 16.31 -2.17
C TYR A 6 2.43 15.92 -1.54
N LYS A 7 3.46 15.64 -2.38
CA LYS A 7 4.82 15.29 -1.91
C LYS A 7 5.74 16.51 -1.73
N ASN A 8 5.39 17.64 -2.35
CA ASN A 8 6.23 18.85 -2.33
C ASN A 8 6.28 19.43 -0.91
N ASN A 9 7.30 19.11 -0.17
CA ASN A 9 7.71 19.62 1.15
C ASN A 9 7.60 18.63 2.32
N LYS A 10 7.34 17.32 2.09
CA LYS A 10 7.30 16.34 3.18
C LYS A 10 8.66 15.67 3.36
N THR A 11 9.22 15.77 4.55
CA THR A 11 10.47 15.07 4.90
C THR A 11 10.15 13.61 5.18
N GLU A 12 10.77 12.72 4.40
CA GLU A 12 10.76 11.28 4.67
C GLU A 12 11.54 11.00 5.95
N ILE A 13 10.93 10.26 6.88
CA ILE A 13 11.56 9.89 8.15
C ILE A 13 11.99 8.43 8.20
N ASN A 14 11.35 7.56 7.40
CA ASN A 14 11.72 6.16 7.31
C ASN A 14 11.33 5.57 5.95
N ARG A 15 12.06 4.53 5.51
CA ARG A 15 11.80 3.80 4.27
C ARG A 15 12.03 2.30 4.48
N LEU A 16 11.15 1.51 3.92
CA LEU A 16 11.29 0.06 3.86
C LEU A 16 10.91 -0.43 2.46
N THR A 17 11.73 -1.29 1.88
CA THR A 17 11.38 -2.03 0.67
C THR A 17 11.49 -3.51 0.96
N VAL A 18 10.48 -4.27 0.58
CA VAL A 18 10.45 -5.73 0.69
C VAL A 18 10.00 -6.36 -0.62
N GLU A 19 10.44 -7.57 -0.87
CA GLU A 19 9.99 -8.39 -1.97
C GLU A 19 9.62 -9.77 -1.45
N PHE A 20 8.47 -10.28 -1.85
CA PHE A 20 7.96 -11.57 -1.40
C PHE A 20 7.18 -12.28 -2.50
N CYS A 21 7.09 -13.60 -2.39
CA CYS A 21 6.34 -14.43 -3.36
C CYS A 21 4.83 -14.12 -3.28
N ALA A 22 4.15 -14.17 -4.43
CA ALA A 22 2.69 -13.98 -4.56
C ALA A 22 1.92 -15.20 -4.01
N ARG A 23 1.98 -15.38 -2.68
CA ARG A 23 1.29 -16.43 -1.92
C ARG A 23 0.29 -15.79 -0.96
N SER A 24 -0.87 -16.40 -0.77
CA SER A 24 -1.93 -15.87 0.09
C SER A 24 -1.49 -15.63 1.54
N CYS A 25 -0.53 -16.42 2.07
CA CYS A 25 0.01 -16.20 3.41
C CYS A 25 0.81 -14.88 3.53
N ASN A 26 1.33 -14.35 2.43
CA ASN A 26 2.11 -13.11 2.43
C ASN A 26 1.23 -11.84 2.44
N GLU A 27 -0.08 -11.97 2.25
CA GLU A 27 -1.02 -10.87 2.48
C GLU A 27 -0.96 -10.41 3.95
N SER A 28 -1.02 -11.34 4.90
CA SER A 28 -0.90 -11.02 6.33
C SER A 28 0.49 -10.49 6.72
N LEU A 29 1.55 -10.93 6.03
CA LEU A 29 2.89 -10.35 6.20
C LEU A 29 2.91 -8.88 5.76
N ALA A 30 2.35 -8.55 4.59
CA ALA A 30 2.28 -7.18 4.09
C ALA A 30 1.51 -6.25 5.05
N ARG A 31 0.37 -6.71 5.59
CA ARG A 31 -0.39 -6.00 6.64
C ARG A 31 0.46 -5.71 7.88
N SER A 32 1.20 -6.71 8.36
CA SER A 32 2.07 -6.57 9.53
C SER A 32 3.18 -5.56 9.29
N ILE A 33 3.79 -5.56 8.10
CA ILE A 33 4.84 -4.62 7.72
C ILE A 33 4.31 -3.19 7.69
N VAL A 34 3.18 -2.95 7.04
CA VAL A 34 2.57 -1.61 6.98
C VAL A 34 2.17 -1.13 8.36
N SER A 35 1.59 -2.01 9.21
CA SER A 35 1.29 -1.67 10.59
C SER A 35 2.53 -1.26 11.37
N ALA A 36 3.63 -2.02 11.26
CA ALA A 36 4.89 -1.73 11.94
C ALA A 36 5.54 -0.41 11.47
N MET A 37 5.36 -0.05 10.20
CA MET A 37 5.80 1.25 9.67
C MET A 37 4.93 2.38 10.21
N ALA A 38 3.61 2.26 10.12
CA ALA A 38 2.67 3.33 10.47
C ALA A 38 2.68 3.66 11.97
N VAL A 39 2.78 2.66 12.86
CA VAL A 39 2.78 2.90 14.32
C VAL A 39 3.97 3.72 14.83
N GLN A 40 5.01 3.93 14.02
CA GLN A 40 6.15 4.78 14.39
C GLN A 40 5.76 6.26 14.57
N ILE A 41 4.62 6.67 14.01
CA ILE A 41 4.12 8.05 14.11
C ILE A 41 2.78 8.13 14.87
N ASP A 42 2.41 7.08 15.61
CA ASP A 42 1.27 7.03 16.53
C ASP A 42 -0.09 7.44 15.90
N PRO A 43 -0.52 6.82 14.78
CA PRO A 43 -1.83 7.09 14.19
C PRO A 43 -2.95 6.52 15.08
N THR A 44 -4.20 6.99 14.88
CA THR A 44 -5.36 6.33 15.49
C THR A 44 -5.56 4.92 14.93
N LEU A 45 -6.32 4.09 15.67
CA LEU A 45 -6.64 2.72 15.22
C LEU A 45 -7.44 2.70 13.91
N ASP A 46 -8.32 3.68 13.71
CA ASP A 46 -9.11 3.80 12.49
C ASP A 46 -8.21 4.13 11.28
N GLU A 47 -7.33 5.12 11.44
CA GLU A 47 -6.37 5.50 10.39
C GLU A 47 -5.41 4.35 10.04
N LEU A 48 -4.95 3.62 11.05
CA LEU A 48 -4.13 2.43 10.86
C LEU A 48 -4.90 1.32 10.13
N SER A 49 -6.14 1.07 10.54
CA SER A 49 -7.02 0.05 9.93
C SER A 49 -7.28 0.35 8.46
N ASP A 50 -7.50 1.61 8.11
CA ASP A 50 -7.75 2.06 6.74
C ASP A 50 -6.58 1.69 5.82
N ILE A 51 -5.36 2.13 6.16
CA ILE A 51 -4.18 1.87 5.29
C ILE A 51 -3.84 0.38 5.22
N VAL A 52 -3.97 -0.34 6.33
CA VAL A 52 -3.74 -1.79 6.38
C VAL A 52 -4.73 -2.53 5.48
N THR A 53 -6.00 -2.12 5.47
CA THR A 53 -7.03 -2.72 4.62
C THR A 53 -6.77 -2.40 3.15
N ALA A 54 -6.43 -1.14 2.82
CA ALA A 54 -6.10 -0.76 1.44
C ALA A 54 -4.90 -1.56 0.89
N VAL A 55 -3.84 -1.76 1.69
CA VAL A 55 -2.68 -2.57 1.30
C VAL A 55 -3.05 -4.04 1.15
N SER A 56 -3.90 -4.58 2.01
CA SER A 56 -4.41 -5.95 1.89
C SER A 56 -5.09 -6.17 0.53
N GLU A 57 -5.95 -5.24 0.10
CA GLU A 57 -6.61 -5.29 -1.21
C GLU A 57 -5.59 -5.20 -2.36
N ALA A 58 -4.62 -4.29 -2.29
CA ALA A 58 -3.59 -4.15 -3.33
C ALA A 58 -2.77 -5.43 -3.51
N VAL A 59 -2.31 -6.05 -2.41
CA VAL A 59 -1.53 -7.29 -2.44
C VAL A 59 -2.40 -8.46 -2.91
N THR A 60 -3.65 -8.55 -2.47
CA THR A 60 -4.60 -9.58 -2.91
C THR A 60 -4.85 -9.48 -4.42
N ASN A 61 -5.02 -8.26 -4.94
CA ASN A 61 -5.17 -8.04 -6.38
C ASN A 61 -3.95 -8.54 -7.17
N SER A 62 -2.74 -8.25 -6.72
CA SER A 62 -1.52 -8.78 -7.35
C SER A 62 -1.47 -10.31 -7.33
N ILE A 63 -1.84 -10.95 -6.20
CA ILE A 63 -1.85 -12.41 -6.06
C ILE A 63 -2.89 -13.06 -6.98
N ILE A 64 -4.12 -12.54 -6.99
CA ILE A 64 -5.26 -13.15 -7.67
C ILE A 64 -5.29 -12.74 -9.14
N HIS A 65 -5.22 -11.45 -9.44
CA HIS A 65 -5.39 -10.92 -10.79
C HIS A 65 -4.07 -10.80 -11.52
N GLY A 66 -3.01 -10.33 -10.86
CA GLY A 66 -1.69 -10.23 -11.46
C GLY A 66 -1.11 -11.59 -11.83
N TYR A 67 -1.14 -12.53 -10.88
CA TYR A 67 -0.49 -13.83 -11.04
C TYR A 67 -1.43 -15.05 -11.04
N GLY A 68 -2.73 -14.88 -10.86
CA GLY A 68 -3.68 -15.99 -10.74
C GLY A 68 -3.68 -16.96 -11.93
N LYS A 69 -3.49 -16.41 -13.13
CA LYS A 69 -3.42 -17.17 -14.40
C LYS A 69 -1.99 -17.40 -14.89
N SER A 70 -0.97 -17.08 -14.11
CA SER A 70 0.42 -17.19 -14.49
C SER A 70 0.84 -18.67 -14.61
N ALA A 71 1.53 -19.01 -15.69
CA ALA A 71 2.18 -20.31 -15.86
C ALA A 71 3.50 -20.41 -15.07
N ARG A 72 4.00 -19.31 -14.48
CA ARG A 72 5.21 -19.30 -13.65
C ARG A 72 4.94 -20.02 -12.33
N SER A 73 5.97 -20.60 -11.73
CA SER A 73 5.87 -21.11 -10.36
C SER A 73 5.61 -19.95 -9.39
N ARG A 74 4.92 -20.20 -8.29
CA ARG A 74 4.62 -19.18 -7.28
C ARG A 74 5.88 -18.50 -6.73
N ASP A 75 7.00 -19.21 -6.68
CA ASP A 75 8.28 -18.67 -6.21
C ASP A 75 8.92 -17.67 -7.20
N GLN A 76 8.47 -17.68 -8.46
CA GLN A 76 8.89 -16.74 -9.50
C GLN A 76 7.94 -15.54 -9.64
N CYS A 77 6.80 -15.59 -8.98
CA CYS A 77 5.80 -14.53 -8.96
C CYS A 77 6.09 -13.65 -7.74
N LEU A 78 6.80 -12.54 -7.94
CA LEU A 78 7.24 -11.66 -6.86
C LEU A 78 6.39 -10.39 -6.81
N ILE A 79 6.05 -9.97 -5.61
CA ILE A 79 5.42 -8.68 -5.30
C ILE A 79 6.46 -7.85 -4.56
N ARG A 80 6.73 -6.65 -5.05
CA ARG A 80 7.55 -5.65 -4.37
C ARG A 80 6.63 -4.66 -3.67
N MET A 81 6.88 -4.43 -2.39
CA MET A 81 6.20 -3.40 -1.61
C MET A 81 7.22 -2.42 -1.05
N GLU A 82 7.02 -1.14 -1.30
CA GLU A 82 7.80 -0.04 -0.76
C GLU A 82 6.91 0.82 0.13
N CYS A 83 7.38 1.10 1.35
CA CYS A 83 6.72 1.97 2.31
C CYS A 83 7.62 3.19 2.56
N LEU A 84 7.10 4.39 2.35
CA LEU A 84 7.73 5.66 2.69
C LEU A 84 6.95 6.28 3.83
N LEU A 85 7.60 6.52 4.96
CA LEU A 85 6.99 7.14 6.12
C LEU A 85 7.38 8.60 6.19
N TYR A 86 6.40 9.46 6.35
CA TYR A 86 6.52 10.90 6.57
C TYR A 86 6.08 11.25 7.99
N ARG A 87 6.25 12.48 8.44
CA ARG A 87 5.86 12.91 9.80
C ARG A 87 4.37 12.69 10.10
N ASP A 88 3.51 12.87 9.10
CA ASP A 88 2.05 12.84 9.23
C ASP A 88 1.38 11.95 8.17
N ALA A 89 2.13 11.11 7.46
CA ALA A 89 1.59 10.31 6.36
C ALA A 89 2.44 9.07 6.09
N ILE A 90 1.83 8.12 5.40
CA ILE A 90 2.50 6.96 4.81
C ILE A 90 2.14 6.84 3.33
N GLU A 91 3.14 6.52 2.51
CA GLU A 91 2.94 6.08 1.13
C GLU A 91 3.34 4.62 1.01
N VAL A 92 2.48 3.81 0.40
CA VAL A 92 2.76 2.41 0.12
C VAL A 92 2.59 2.16 -1.37
N THR A 93 3.66 1.69 -2.02
CA THR A 93 3.63 1.28 -3.42
C THR A 93 3.73 -0.24 -3.50
N VAL A 94 2.76 -0.87 -4.17
CA VAL A 94 2.73 -2.31 -4.42
C VAL A 94 2.92 -2.53 -5.92
N THR A 95 3.93 -3.29 -6.29
CA THR A 95 4.31 -3.56 -7.69
C THR A 95 4.31 -5.07 -7.94
N ASP A 96 3.64 -5.50 -9.00
CA ASP A 96 3.74 -6.84 -9.52
C ASP A 96 4.20 -6.84 -11.00
N GLN A 97 4.72 -7.96 -11.46
CA GLN A 97 5.09 -8.22 -12.85
C GLN A 97 4.16 -9.29 -13.46
N GLY A 98 2.88 -9.17 -13.14
CA GLY A 98 1.83 -10.07 -13.59
C GLY A 98 1.32 -9.78 -14.99
N CYS A 99 0.07 -10.17 -15.25
CA CYS A 99 -0.53 -10.00 -16.58
C CYS A 99 -0.88 -8.56 -16.93
N GLY A 100 -0.91 -7.64 -15.94
CA GLY A 100 -1.41 -6.28 -16.11
C GLY A 100 -2.93 -6.21 -16.29
N ILE A 101 -3.44 -4.98 -16.42
CA ILE A 101 -4.87 -4.64 -16.54
C ILE A 101 -5.11 -4.02 -17.92
N GLU A 102 -6.03 -4.60 -18.70
CA GLU A 102 -6.36 -4.14 -20.04
C GLU A 102 -7.13 -2.81 -20.04
N ASP A 103 -8.10 -2.69 -19.13
CA ASP A 103 -8.94 -1.50 -18.97
C ASP A 103 -9.03 -1.13 -17.48
N ILE A 104 -8.20 -0.17 -17.07
CA ILE A 104 -8.14 0.30 -15.69
C ILE A 104 -9.46 0.98 -15.28
N GLN A 105 -10.11 1.71 -16.19
CA GLN A 105 -11.36 2.41 -15.85
C GLN A 105 -12.47 1.42 -15.53
N LYS A 106 -12.59 0.39 -16.36
CA LYS A 106 -13.55 -0.69 -16.14
C LYS A 106 -13.23 -1.50 -14.88
N ALA A 107 -11.94 -1.75 -14.61
CA ALA A 107 -11.51 -2.47 -13.40
C ALA A 107 -11.81 -1.70 -12.10
N ARG A 108 -11.95 -0.37 -12.17
CA ARG A 108 -12.34 0.50 -11.03
C ARG A 108 -13.85 0.61 -10.83
N GLU A 109 -14.68 0.10 -11.75
CA GLU A 109 -16.13 0.10 -11.55
C GLU A 109 -16.49 -0.80 -10.36
N PRO A 110 -17.36 -0.34 -9.44
CA PRO A 110 -17.81 -1.15 -8.31
C PRO A 110 -18.43 -2.47 -8.78
N LEU A 111 -18.12 -3.55 -8.08
CA LEU A 111 -18.60 -4.91 -8.37
C LEU A 111 -18.07 -5.52 -9.67
N TYR A 112 -17.13 -4.85 -10.38
CA TYR A 112 -16.47 -5.46 -11.52
C TYR A 112 -15.36 -6.40 -11.05
N THR A 113 -15.36 -7.62 -11.59
CA THR A 113 -14.27 -8.58 -11.41
C THR A 113 -13.99 -9.33 -12.70
N SER A 114 -12.71 -9.49 -13.04
CA SER A 114 -12.26 -10.32 -14.16
C SER A 114 -12.18 -11.81 -13.81
N SER A 115 -12.39 -12.17 -12.55
CA SER A 115 -12.27 -13.55 -12.03
C SER A 115 -13.34 -13.82 -10.96
N PRO A 116 -14.64 -13.91 -11.32
CA PRO A 116 -15.74 -14.07 -10.37
C PRO A 116 -15.63 -15.29 -9.46
N GLU A 117 -14.92 -16.33 -9.89
CA GLU A 117 -14.72 -17.55 -9.12
C GLU A 117 -13.71 -17.42 -7.98
N MET A 118 -12.82 -16.41 -8.05
CA MET A 118 -11.70 -16.22 -7.11
C MET A 118 -11.87 -14.98 -6.23
N GLU A 119 -12.68 -14.01 -6.64
CA GLU A 119 -12.89 -12.75 -5.94
C GLU A 119 -14.24 -12.68 -5.26
N ARG A 120 -14.26 -12.20 -4.01
CA ARG A 120 -15.45 -12.22 -3.16
C ARG A 120 -16.35 -11.00 -3.31
N SER A 121 -15.87 -9.84 -3.73
CA SER A 121 -16.65 -8.60 -3.70
C SER A 121 -16.60 -7.72 -4.95
N GLY A 122 -15.52 -7.75 -5.75
CA GLY A 122 -15.28 -6.78 -6.82
C GLY A 122 -15.16 -5.33 -6.31
N MET A 123 -14.76 -5.14 -5.04
CA MET A 123 -14.71 -3.82 -4.38
C MET A 123 -13.29 -3.37 -4.05
N GLY A 124 -12.25 -4.12 -4.42
CA GLY A 124 -10.88 -3.84 -4.01
C GLY A 124 -10.42 -2.42 -4.36
N PHE A 125 -10.65 -1.94 -5.58
CA PHE A 125 -10.30 -0.56 -5.96
C PHE A 125 -11.14 0.48 -5.21
N THR A 126 -12.43 0.24 -5.02
CA THR A 126 -13.32 1.12 -4.25
C THR A 126 -12.86 1.26 -2.80
N ILE A 127 -12.41 0.16 -2.18
CA ILE A 127 -11.88 0.16 -0.81
C ILE A 127 -10.58 0.97 -0.76
N MET A 128 -9.64 0.73 -1.68
CA MET A 128 -8.38 1.48 -1.75
C MET A 128 -8.62 2.98 -1.89
N GLU A 129 -9.52 3.39 -2.78
CA GLU A 129 -9.89 4.81 -2.96
C GLU A 129 -10.55 5.42 -1.73
N SER A 130 -11.42 4.67 -1.05
CA SER A 130 -12.17 5.19 0.11
C SER A 130 -11.31 5.34 1.36
N PHE A 131 -10.28 4.51 1.51
CA PHE A 131 -9.46 4.43 2.71
C PHE A 131 -8.14 5.19 2.61
N THR A 132 -7.84 5.80 1.46
CA THR A 132 -6.62 6.58 1.23
C THR A 132 -6.95 8.00 0.78
N ASP A 133 -6.05 8.95 1.06
CA ASP A 133 -6.20 10.35 0.61
C ASP A 133 -5.77 10.54 -0.84
N HIS A 134 -4.87 9.66 -1.34
CA HIS A 134 -4.54 9.55 -2.75
C HIS A 134 -4.34 8.09 -3.14
N PHE A 135 -4.90 7.74 -4.28
CA PHE A 135 -4.81 6.43 -4.90
C PHE A 135 -4.45 6.58 -6.37
N SER A 136 -3.45 5.83 -6.83
CA SER A 136 -3.16 5.70 -8.25
C SER A 136 -2.90 4.25 -8.64
N VAL A 137 -3.23 3.93 -9.88
CA VAL A 137 -2.96 2.65 -10.51
C VAL A 137 -2.39 2.87 -11.90
N GLU A 138 -1.23 2.28 -12.15
CA GLU A 138 -0.59 2.23 -13.45
C GLU A 138 -0.43 0.78 -13.83
N SER A 139 -0.80 0.43 -15.06
CA SER A 139 -0.71 -0.95 -15.51
C SER A 139 -0.50 -1.03 -17.03
N GLU A 140 0.28 -2.01 -17.44
CA GLU A 140 0.50 -2.35 -18.85
C GLU A 140 0.37 -3.85 -19.03
N VAL A 141 -0.42 -4.26 -20.01
CA VAL A 141 -0.67 -5.67 -20.32
C VAL A 141 0.67 -6.39 -20.61
N GLY A 142 0.90 -7.46 -19.87
CA GLY A 142 2.12 -8.28 -19.95
C GLY A 142 3.33 -7.74 -19.19
N LYS A 143 3.23 -6.53 -18.56
CA LYS A 143 4.32 -5.97 -17.74
C LYS A 143 4.00 -5.93 -16.24
N GLY A 144 2.71 -5.92 -15.88
CA GLY A 144 2.25 -5.93 -14.51
C GLY A 144 1.55 -4.65 -14.09
N THR A 145 1.44 -4.44 -12.78
CA THR A 145 0.68 -3.35 -12.18
C THR A 145 1.46 -2.68 -11.06
N VAL A 146 1.34 -1.36 -10.96
CA VAL A 146 1.83 -0.54 -9.85
C VAL A 146 0.64 0.15 -9.21
N ILE A 147 0.44 -0.06 -7.92
CA ILE A 147 -0.58 0.61 -7.11
C ILE A 147 0.13 1.47 -6.09
N THR A 148 -0.21 2.76 -6.02
CA THR A 148 0.30 3.69 -5.01
C THR A 148 -0.84 4.16 -4.13
N LEU A 149 -0.67 4.00 -2.83
CA LEU A 149 -1.60 4.35 -1.77
C LEU A 149 -0.94 5.40 -0.88
N TYR A 150 -1.61 6.52 -0.64
CA TYR A 150 -1.11 7.58 0.23
C TYR A 150 -2.17 7.93 1.28
N LYS A 151 -1.81 7.84 2.56
CA LYS A 151 -2.70 8.12 3.70
C LYS A 151 -2.09 9.19 4.57
N ILE A 152 -2.87 10.23 4.86
CA ILE A 152 -2.53 11.27 5.84
C ILE A 152 -3.11 10.85 7.19
N PHE A 153 -2.29 10.91 8.23
CA PHE A 153 -2.71 10.68 9.62
C PHE A 153 -2.99 12.04 10.29
N ARG A 154 -4.25 12.44 10.31
CA ARG A 154 -4.67 13.76 10.80
C ARG A 154 -4.57 13.88 12.30
N SER A 155 -4.62 12.74 13.02
CA SER A 155 -4.41 12.68 14.47
C SER A 155 -3.01 13.10 14.88
N VAL A 156 -2.00 12.83 14.07
CA VAL A 156 -0.59 13.14 14.35
C VAL A 156 -0.33 14.64 14.27
N GLY A 157 -0.91 15.35 13.29
CA GLY A 157 -0.78 16.80 13.13
C GLY A 157 -1.49 17.63 14.22
N ALA A 158 -2.46 17.04 14.92
CA ALA A 158 -3.16 17.72 16.01
C ALA A 158 -2.39 17.73 17.34
N ALA A 159 -1.34 16.91 17.48
CA ALA A 159 -0.54 16.81 18.69
C ALA A 159 0.65 17.78 18.73
N GLU A 160 1.02 18.41 17.62
CA GLU A 160 2.20 19.29 17.54
C GLU A 160 2.02 20.67 18.21
N ASP A 161 0.81 21.01 18.72
CA ASP A 161 0.58 22.25 19.47
C ASP A 161 0.86 22.11 20.99
N GLY A 162 1.43 21.01 21.44
CA GLY A 162 1.71 20.72 22.85
C GLY A 162 2.85 19.73 23.11
N GLY A 163 4.11 20.15 22.92
CA GLY A 163 5.24 19.52 23.62
C GLY A 163 6.15 18.63 22.76
N ASP A 164 7.31 19.14 22.57
CA ASP A 164 8.56 18.55 22.10
C ASP A 164 8.91 17.26 22.89
N HIS A 165 8.73 16.09 22.31
CA HIS A 165 9.33 14.84 22.78
C HIS A 165 9.91 14.06 21.60
N LEU A 166 11.02 14.59 21.08
CA LEU A 166 11.93 13.82 20.23
C LEU A 166 12.70 12.85 21.14
N CYS A 167 12.57 11.58 20.88
CA CYS A 167 13.40 10.54 21.47
C CYS A 167 14.83 10.65 20.90
N GLU A 168 15.65 11.52 21.48
CA GLU A 168 17.10 11.50 21.29
C GLU A 168 17.71 10.39 22.17
N SER A 169 17.82 9.20 21.64
CA SER A 169 18.67 8.17 22.22
C SER A 169 20.11 8.34 21.72
N THR A 170 20.85 9.25 22.36
CA THR A 170 22.31 9.29 22.30
C THR A 170 22.86 8.11 23.11
N THR A 171 23.09 6.99 22.46
CA THR A 171 23.91 5.91 23.04
C THR A 171 25.37 6.18 22.72
N THR A 172 26.08 6.85 23.59
CA THR A 172 27.54 6.78 23.68
C THR A 172 27.88 5.51 24.47
N LEU A 173 28.40 4.51 23.79
CA LEU A 173 29.08 3.37 24.42
C LEU A 173 30.52 3.77 24.77
N PRO A 174 31.04 3.28 25.91
CA PRO A 174 32.40 3.53 26.36
C PRO A 174 33.46 2.79 25.52
#